data_6230fbcdff835a605c969820b61fcf22
#
_entry.id   6230fbcdff835a605c969820b61fcf22
#
_cell.length_a   1.000
_cell.length_b   1.000
_cell.length_c   1.000
_cell.angle_alpha   90.00
_cell.angle_beta   90.00
_cell.angle_gamma   90.00
#
_symmetry.space_group_name_H-M   'P 1'
#
loop_
_entity.id
_entity.type
_entity.pdbx_description
1 polymer ?
#
loop_
_entity_poly.entity_id
_entity_poly.type
_entity_poly.pdbx_seq_one_letter_code
_entity_poly.pdbx_strand_id
1 'polypeptide(L)'
;MNKYNTHSDLAKESLELLKEGKHYKRFIEKMDNFSIETYEFLEDTDYLKKGKYVEIFFKESFMSISQHVTRLLKEMIDQNDYPRILIVGLGNPYLTSDAIGPRTLRDIRVTHYLDDGLKLENHYYDILSLTPGVMYQTGVETVEVIQAMVDQFQIDLVIAIDALCARDYQTGF
;
A
#
# COMPACT_ATOMS: atom_id res chain seq x y z
N MET A 1 3.45 30.57 -18.25
CA MET A 1 3.90 30.08 -16.95
C MET A 1 3.20 28.75 -16.72
N ASN A 2 3.83 27.63 -17.12
CA ASN A 2 3.24 26.30 -17.04
C ASN A 2 3.19 25.87 -15.56
N LYS A 3 2.00 25.85 -14.98
CA LYS A 3 1.74 25.07 -13.78
C LYS A 3 1.80 23.59 -14.19
N TYR A 4 2.94 22.97 -14.07
CA TYR A 4 3.01 21.51 -14.01
C TYR A 4 2.27 21.10 -12.75
N ASN A 5 1.13 20.46 -12.95
CA ASN A 5 0.37 19.83 -11.89
C ASN A 5 1.18 18.58 -11.47
N THR A 6 2.13 18.77 -10.57
CA THR A 6 2.96 17.68 -10.04
C THR A 6 2.13 16.96 -8.99
N HIS A 7 1.25 16.06 -9.45
CA HIS A 7 0.68 15.07 -8.56
C HIS A 7 1.80 14.17 -8.06
N SER A 8 1.93 14.08 -6.76
CA SER A 8 2.81 13.13 -6.10
C SER A 8 1.99 12.30 -5.12
N ASP A 9 2.25 11.00 -5.11
CA ASP A 9 1.60 10.07 -4.19
C ASP A 9 2.33 9.99 -2.85
N LEU A 10 3.49 10.66 -2.71
CA LEU A 10 4.27 10.67 -1.47
C LEU A 10 3.69 11.67 -0.46
N ALA A 11 3.45 11.20 0.76
CA ALA A 11 2.92 12.04 1.85
C ALA A 11 3.83 13.23 2.13
N LYS A 12 5.16 13.04 2.12
CA LYS A 12 6.16 14.09 2.34
C LYS A 12 6.07 15.22 1.31
N GLU A 13 5.87 14.90 0.04
CA GLU A 13 5.73 15.90 -1.00
C GLU A 13 4.42 16.68 -0.89
N SER A 14 3.35 16.02 -0.44
CA SER A 14 2.08 16.67 -0.14
C SER A 14 2.17 17.61 1.07
N LEU A 15 3.03 17.29 2.06
CA LEU A 15 3.29 18.13 3.23
C LEU A 15 3.91 19.49 2.86
N GLU A 16 4.73 19.55 1.80
CA GLU A 16 5.32 20.79 1.31
C GLU A 16 4.25 21.79 0.82
N LEU A 17 3.05 21.28 0.46
CA LEU A 17 1.91 22.08 0.02
C LEU A 17 1.01 22.50 1.19
N LEU A 18 1.09 21.80 2.32
CA LEU A 18 0.39 22.15 3.55
C LEU A 18 1.20 23.23 4.27
N LYS A 19 0.58 24.36 4.57
CA LYS A 19 1.18 25.35 5.48
C LYS A 19 1.40 24.68 6.83
N GLU A 20 2.59 24.82 7.42
CA GLU A 20 2.93 24.26 8.73
C GLU A 20 1.77 24.47 9.72
N GLY A 21 1.19 23.38 10.20
CA GLY A 21 0.01 23.40 11.05
C GLY A 21 -0.20 22.09 11.80
N LYS A 22 -1.05 22.14 12.80
CA LYS A 22 -1.29 21.12 13.85
C LYS A 22 -1.99 19.82 13.38
N HIS A 23 -2.02 19.53 12.07
CA HIS A 23 -2.90 18.48 11.51
C HIS A 23 -2.28 17.08 11.51
N TYR A 24 -0.99 16.94 11.81
CA TYR A 24 -0.31 15.66 11.82
C TYR A 24 0.80 15.57 12.87
N LYS A 25 1.14 14.34 13.26
CA LYS A 25 2.33 14.01 14.04
C LYS A 25 3.35 13.38 13.11
N ARG A 26 4.63 13.73 13.28
CA ARG A 26 5.75 13.16 12.52
C ARG A 26 6.70 12.45 13.45
N PHE A 27 7.09 11.24 13.08
CA PHE A 27 8.10 10.44 13.76
C PHE A 27 9.18 10.06 12.75
N ILE A 28 10.45 10.12 13.14
CA ILE A 28 11.58 9.76 12.28
C ILE A 28 12.47 8.78 13.04
N GLU A 29 12.61 7.59 12.47
CA GLU A 29 13.60 6.59 12.90
C GLU A 29 14.74 6.58 11.89
N LYS A 30 15.96 6.89 12.32
CA LYS A 30 17.16 6.89 11.47
C LYS A 30 18.06 5.74 11.85
N MET A 31 18.51 5.00 10.84
CA MET A 31 19.48 3.93 10.93
C MET A 31 20.58 4.15 9.89
N ASP A 32 21.70 3.42 9.98
CA ASP A 32 22.86 3.68 9.12
C ASP A 32 22.54 3.67 7.62
N ASN A 33 21.71 2.72 7.15
CA ASN A 33 21.43 2.49 5.74
C ASN A 33 20.00 2.84 5.31
N PHE A 34 19.11 3.20 6.22
CA PHE A 34 17.75 3.58 5.90
C PHE A 34 17.14 4.51 6.95
N SER A 35 16.07 5.19 6.60
CA SER A 35 15.23 5.93 7.54
C SER A 35 13.77 5.62 7.31
N ILE A 36 13.00 5.60 8.40
CA ILE A 36 11.55 5.46 8.37
C ILE A 36 10.96 6.78 8.82
N GLU A 37 10.14 7.39 8.00
CA GLU A 37 9.37 8.57 8.34
C GLU A 37 7.89 8.18 8.44
N THR A 38 7.29 8.42 9.60
CA THR A 38 5.86 8.14 9.84
C THR A 38 5.13 9.44 10.04
N TYR A 39 4.04 9.62 9.32
CA TYR A 39 3.12 10.74 9.45
C TYR A 39 1.73 10.23 9.85
N GLU A 40 1.19 10.74 10.93
CA GLU A 40 -0.15 10.40 11.41
C GLU A 40 -1.06 11.62 11.27
N PHE A 41 -1.94 11.59 10.27
CA PHE A 41 -2.95 12.62 10.04
C PHE A 41 -4.17 12.33 10.90
N LEU A 42 -4.55 13.31 11.73
CA LEU A 42 -5.66 13.19 12.68
C LEU A 42 -7.01 13.51 12.04
N GLU A 43 -7.01 14.18 10.89
CA GLU A 43 -8.18 14.58 10.12
C GLU A 43 -7.87 14.62 8.62
N ASP A 44 -8.91 14.65 7.77
CA ASP A 44 -8.76 14.83 6.33
C ASP A 44 -8.20 16.22 6.04
N THR A 45 -7.30 16.29 5.06
CA THR A 45 -6.78 17.54 4.50
C THR A 45 -7.17 17.68 3.03
N ASP A 46 -6.84 18.80 2.39
CA ASP A 46 -7.10 19.01 0.96
C ASP A 46 -6.31 18.03 0.07
N TYR A 47 -5.23 17.44 0.58
CA TYR A 47 -4.29 16.59 -0.17
C TYR A 47 -4.23 15.15 0.31
N LEU A 48 -4.42 14.91 1.61
CA LEU A 48 -4.27 13.61 2.24
C LEU A 48 -5.44 13.30 3.16
N LYS A 49 -5.86 12.05 3.16
CA LYS A 49 -6.89 11.54 4.05
C LYS A 49 -6.33 11.27 5.45
N LYS A 50 -7.20 11.30 6.47
CA LYS A 50 -6.87 10.83 7.81
C LYS A 50 -6.29 9.43 7.73
N GLY A 51 -5.16 9.21 8.41
CA GLY A 51 -4.49 7.91 8.41
C GLY A 51 -3.02 7.98 8.81
N LYS A 52 -2.39 6.84 8.80
CA LYS A 52 -0.96 6.67 9.04
C LYS A 52 -0.25 6.43 7.72
N TYR A 53 0.71 7.27 7.41
CA TYR A 53 1.57 7.19 6.22
C TYR A 53 2.98 6.87 6.68
N VAL A 54 3.59 5.88 6.07
CA VAL A 54 4.95 5.44 6.40
C VAL A 54 5.79 5.45 5.14
N GLU A 55 6.86 6.21 5.14
CA GLU A 55 7.82 6.27 4.04
C GLU A 55 9.14 5.67 4.51
N ILE A 56 9.70 4.77 3.71
CA ILE A 56 10.97 4.11 3.98
C ILE A 56 11.97 4.56 2.92
N PHE A 57 13.00 5.30 3.33
CA PHE A 57 14.11 5.72 2.46
C PHE A 57 15.31 4.83 2.72
N PHE A 58 15.86 4.21 1.67
CA PHE A 58 17.00 3.31 1.80
C PHE A 58 18.09 3.61 0.75
N LYS A 59 19.33 3.38 1.13
CA LYS A 59 20.50 3.65 0.27
C LYS A 59 21.10 2.39 -0.36
N GLU A 60 20.84 1.22 0.22
CA GLU A 60 21.44 -0.05 -0.19
C GLU A 60 20.47 -1.22 0.01
N SER A 61 20.80 -2.34 -0.65
CA SER A 61 20.18 -3.67 -0.64
C SER A 61 18.82 -3.90 0.01
N PHE A 62 17.91 -4.41 -0.80
CA PHE A 62 16.51 -4.75 -0.52
C PHE A 62 16.29 -5.74 0.66
N MET A 63 17.29 -6.55 1.02
CA MET A 63 17.11 -7.62 2.02
C MET A 63 16.84 -7.13 3.44
N SER A 64 17.39 -5.98 3.82
CA SER A 64 17.16 -5.43 5.17
C SER A 64 15.77 -4.81 5.34
N ILE A 65 15.15 -4.38 4.23
CA ILE A 65 13.86 -3.69 4.23
C ILE A 65 12.71 -4.67 4.46
N SER A 66 12.80 -5.89 3.95
CA SER A 66 11.73 -6.89 4.06
C SER A 66 11.30 -7.15 5.50
N GLN A 67 12.25 -7.18 6.45
CA GLN A 67 11.95 -7.36 7.87
C GLN A 67 11.17 -6.17 8.45
N HIS A 68 11.52 -4.94 8.05
CA HIS A 68 10.82 -3.73 8.51
C HIS A 68 9.43 -3.60 7.91
N VAL A 69 9.28 -3.89 6.61
CA VAL A 69 7.96 -3.94 5.95
C VAL A 69 7.09 -5.01 6.61
N THR A 70 7.65 -6.19 6.89
CA THR A 70 6.93 -7.26 7.60
C THR A 70 6.47 -6.81 8.99
N ARG A 71 7.33 -6.13 9.75
CA ARG A 71 6.97 -5.59 11.07
C ARG A 71 5.82 -4.58 10.94
N LEU A 72 5.94 -3.63 10.04
CA LEU A 72 4.92 -2.59 9.81
C LEU A 72 3.57 -3.20 9.39
N LEU A 73 3.58 -4.17 8.46
CA LEU A 73 2.35 -4.86 8.06
C LEU A 73 1.72 -5.62 9.22
N LYS A 74 2.52 -6.32 10.04
CA LYS A 74 2.02 -7.01 11.24
C LYS A 74 1.41 -6.07 12.26
N GLU A 75 1.97 -4.87 12.43
CA GLU A 75 1.41 -3.83 13.31
C GLU A 75 0.09 -3.26 12.78
N MET A 76 -0.12 -3.28 11.45
CA MET A 76 -1.33 -2.78 10.80
C MET A 76 -2.46 -3.81 10.76
N ILE A 77 -2.13 -5.11 10.76
CA ILE A 77 -3.09 -6.22 10.71
C ILE A 77 -3.36 -6.67 12.13
N ASP A 78 -4.62 -6.58 12.58
CA ASP A 78 -5.01 -7.15 13.86
C ASP A 78 -4.96 -8.68 13.80
N GLN A 79 -3.99 -9.27 14.51
CA GLN A 79 -3.77 -10.71 14.51
C GLN A 79 -4.82 -11.47 15.36
N ASN A 80 -5.57 -10.76 16.21
CA ASN A 80 -6.51 -11.42 17.12
C ASN A 80 -7.81 -11.85 16.44
N ASP A 81 -8.23 -11.12 15.42
CA ASP A 81 -9.51 -11.34 14.75
C ASP A 81 -9.41 -12.17 13.46
N TYR A 82 -8.20 -12.54 13.02
CA TYR A 82 -7.96 -13.23 11.75
C TYR A 82 -8.79 -12.64 10.60
N PRO A 83 -8.65 -11.35 10.30
CA PRO A 83 -9.49 -10.68 9.33
C PRO A 83 -9.37 -11.33 7.95
N ARG A 84 -10.46 -11.28 7.19
CA ARG A 84 -10.44 -11.64 5.77
C ARG A 84 -9.79 -10.53 4.97
N ILE A 85 -8.70 -10.84 4.31
CA ILE A 85 -7.82 -9.89 3.66
C ILE A 85 -7.91 -10.04 2.14
N LEU A 86 -8.17 -8.95 1.44
CA LEU A 86 -8.02 -8.87 0.00
C LEU A 86 -6.71 -8.13 -0.34
N ILE A 87 -5.79 -8.81 -1.02
CA ILE A 87 -4.57 -8.19 -1.53
C ILE A 87 -4.78 -7.85 -3.01
N VAL A 88 -4.66 -6.57 -3.33
CA VAL A 88 -4.92 -6.04 -4.67
C VAL A 88 -3.62 -5.55 -5.29
N GLY A 89 -3.27 -6.10 -6.46
CA GLY A 89 -2.15 -5.62 -7.27
C GLY A 89 -2.64 -4.66 -8.35
N LEU A 90 -2.47 -3.37 -8.12
CA LEU A 90 -2.85 -2.31 -9.05
C LEU A 90 -1.81 -2.16 -10.16
N GLY A 91 -2.25 -1.71 -11.32
CA GLY A 91 -1.40 -1.37 -12.45
C GLY A 91 -1.49 -2.34 -13.63
N ASN A 92 -0.63 -2.10 -14.62
CA ASN A 92 -0.57 -2.86 -15.87
C ASN A 92 0.63 -3.82 -15.87
N PRO A 93 0.43 -5.15 -15.86
CA PRO A 93 1.51 -6.13 -15.80
C PRO A 93 2.45 -6.09 -17.03
N TYR A 94 2.01 -5.49 -18.13
CA TYR A 94 2.78 -5.38 -19.37
C TYR A 94 3.63 -4.11 -19.45
N LEU A 95 3.44 -3.16 -18.54
CA LEU A 95 4.18 -1.92 -18.45
C LEU A 95 5.12 -1.96 -17.24
N THR A 96 6.43 -2.01 -17.47
CA THR A 96 7.42 -2.22 -16.40
C THR A 96 7.31 -1.21 -15.27
N SER A 97 7.07 0.06 -15.58
CA SER A 97 6.92 1.14 -14.58
C SER A 97 5.64 1.03 -13.74
N ASP A 98 4.69 0.20 -14.16
CA ASP A 98 3.35 0.06 -13.56
C ASP A 98 3.04 -1.39 -13.17
N ALA A 99 4.05 -2.26 -13.13
CA ALA A 99 3.86 -3.70 -12.97
C ALA A 99 4.09 -4.24 -11.55
N ILE A 100 4.49 -3.39 -10.59
CA ILE A 100 4.89 -3.87 -9.25
C ILE A 100 3.74 -4.58 -8.55
N GLY A 101 2.54 -4.01 -8.55
CA GLY A 101 1.35 -4.61 -7.96
C GLY A 101 1.07 -6.00 -8.52
N PRO A 102 0.77 -6.14 -9.83
CA PRO A 102 0.49 -7.43 -10.45
C PRO A 102 1.63 -8.46 -10.30
N ARG A 103 2.89 -8.03 -10.32
CA ARG A 103 4.04 -8.93 -10.14
C ARG A 103 4.16 -9.46 -8.73
N THR A 104 3.93 -8.62 -7.74
CA THR A 104 3.97 -9.03 -6.32
C THR A 104 2.92 -10.11 -6.03
N LEU A 105 1.73 -10.03 -6.64
CA LEU A 105 0.68 -11.00 -6.41
C LEU A 105 1.01 -12.42 -6.90
N ARG A 106 1.97 -12.58 -7.80
CA ARG A 106 2.39 -13.93 -8.27
C ARG A 106 2.97 -14.78 -7.15
N ASP A 107 3.55 -14.15 -6.14
CA ASP A 107 4.21 -14.81 -5.02
C ASP A 107 3.34 -14.83 -3.75
N ILE A 108 2.14 -14.23 -3.79
CA ILE A 108 1.19 -14.24 -2.67
C ILE A 108 0.50 -15.58 -2.60
N ARG A 109 0.54 -16.18 -1.41
CA ARG A 109 -0.19 -17.41 -1.12
C ARG A 109 -1.64 -17.10 -0.74
N VAL A 110 -2.56 -17.44 -1.63
CA VAL A 110 -4.00 -17.35 -1.38
C VAL A 110 -4.44 -18.51 -0.50
N THR A 111 -5.29 -18.25 0.50
CA THR A 111 -5.74 -19.24 1.49
C THR A 111 -7.26 -19.33 1.62
N HIS A 112 -8.00 -18.43 1.00
CA HIS A 112 -9.47 -18.39 1.10
C HIS A 112 -10.14 -19.71 0.70
N TYR A 113 -9.58 -20.45 -0.25
CA TYR A 113 -10.10 -21.74 -0.69
C TYR A 113 -9.81 -22.91 0.27
N LEU A 114 -8.97 -22.69 1.29
CA LEU A 114 -8.67 -23.73 2.27
C LEU A 114 -9.82 -23.89 3.26
N ASP A 115 -9.97 -25.11 3.77
CA ASP A 115 -10.89 -25.39 4.88
C ASP A 115 -10.54 -24.58 6.12
N ASP A 116 -11.57 -24.11 6.84
CA ASP A 116 -11.37 -23.26 8.03
C ASP A 116 -10.60 -23.95 9.14
N GLY A 117 -10.76 -25.29 9.29
CA GLY A 117 -9.96 -26.07 10.22
C GLY A 117 -8.47 -26.03 9.89
N LEU A 118 -8.11 -26.17 8.62
CA LEU A 118 -6.71 -26.06 8.16
C LEU A 118 -6.14 -24.65 8.37
N LYS A 119 -6.96 -23.61 8.16
CA LYS A 119 -6.53 -22.22 8.42
C LYS A 119 -6.23 -22.00 9.88
N LEU A 120 -7.12 -22.45 10.76
CA LEU A 120 -6.96 -22.33 12.22
C LEU A 120 -5.75 -23.13 12.73
N GLU A 121 -5.60 -24.38 12.32
CA GLU A 121 -4.48 -25.24 12.73
C GLU A 121 -3.11 -24.66 12.37
N ASN A 122 -3.01 -24.01 11.21
CA ASN A 122 -1.77 -23.46 10.68
C ASN A 122 -1.62 -21.95 10.93
N HIS A 123 -2.56 -21.32 11.62
CA HIS A 123 -2.59 -19.87 11.85
C HIS A 123 -2.51 -19.04 10.56
N TYR A 124 -3.20 -19.48 9.52
CA TYR A 124 -3.29 -18.75 8.26
C TYR A 124 -4.39 -17.68 8.32
N TYR A 125 -4.07 -16.50 7.82
CA TYR A 125 -5.09 -15.50 7.48
C TYR A 125 -5.96 -16.01 6.33
N ASP A 126 -7.20 -15.51 6.26
CA ASP A 126 -8.11 -15.77 5.14
C ASP A 126 -7.79 -14.76 4.01
N ILE A 127 -6.95 -15.17 3.06
CA ILE A 127 -6.37 -14.28 2.04
C ILE A 127 -6.98 -14.58 0.67
N LEU A 128 -7.52 -13.52 0.04
CA LEU A 128 -7.86 -13.43 -1.37
C LEU A 128 -6.86 -12.53 -2.09
N SER A 129 -6.68 -12.71 -3.40
CA SER A 129 -5.89 -11.81 -4.23
C SER A 129 -6.64 -11.41 -5.50
N LEU A 130 -6.40 -10.19 -5.97
CA LEU A 130 -7.05 -9.63 -7.16
C LEU A 130 -6.05 -8.77 -7.94
N THR A 131 -5.92 -9.04 -9.24
CA THR A 131 -5.31 -8.10 -10.20
C THR A 131 -6.43 -7.57 -11.09
N PRO A 132 -7.01 -6.40 -10.78
CA PRO A 132 -8.22 -5.91 -11.46
C PRO A 132 -7.94 -5.50 -12.92
N GLY A 133 -6.69 -5.26 -13.28
CA GLY A 133 -6.31 -4.64 -14.54
C GLY A 133 -6.54 -3.13 -14.53
N VAL A 134 -6.39 -2.50 -15.69
CA VAL A 134 -6.62 -1.07 -15.87
C VAL A 134 -7.90 -0.84 -16.67
N MET A 135 -8.61 0.26 -16.43
CA MET A 135 -9.90 0.59 -17.05
C MET A 135 -9.85 0.47 -18.60
N TYR A 136 -8.74 0.86 -19.22
CA TYR A 136 -8.59 0.74 -20.67
C TYR A 136 -8.72 -0.72 -21.18
N GLN A 137 -8.31 -1.70 -20.38
CA GLN A 137 -8.38 -3.12 -20.74
C GLN A 137 -9.72 -3.75 -20.34
N THR A 138 -10.27 -3.35 -19.21
CA THR A 138 -11.44 -3.98 -18.60
C THR A 138 -12.75 -3.29 -18.97
N GLY A 139 -12.71 -1.98 -19.29
CA GLY A 139 -13.90 -1.14 -19.49
C GLY A 139 -14.64 -0.79 -18.19
N VAL A 140 -14.08 -1.17 -17.02
CA VAL A 140 -14.66 -0.96 -15.69
C VAL A 140 -13.66 -0.23 -14.83
N GLU A 141 -14.14 0.68 -13.98
CA GLU A 141 -13.28 1.36 -13.00
C GLU A 141 -12.73 0.36 -11.98
N THR A 142 -11.44 0.47 -11.69
CA THR A 142 -10.76 -0.44 -10.75
C THR A 142 -11.43 -0.46 -9.37
N VAL A 143 -11.91 0.69 -8.91
CA VAL A 143 -12.59 0.81 -7.61
C VAL A 143 -13.90 0.03 -7.59
N GLU A 144 -14.64 -0.03 -8.69
CA GLU A 144 -15.90 -0.79 -8.77
C GLU A 144 -15.65 -2.29 -8.69
N VAL A 145 -14.57 -2.78 -9.33
CA VAL A 145 -14.17 -4.18 -9.26
C VAL A 145 -13.76 -4.55 -7.82
N ILE A 146 -12.97 -3.71 -7.16
CA ILE A 146 -12.55 -3.92 -5.76
C ILE A 146 -13.76 -3.90 -4.84
N GLN A 147 -14.67 -2.93 -4.98
CA GLN A 147 -15.87 -2.82 -4.16
C GLN A 147 -16.77 -4.06 -4.30
N ALA A 148 -16.95 -4.57 -5.51
CA ALA A 148 -17.70 -5.79 -5.73
C ALA A 148 -17.10 -7.00 -5.00
N MET A 149 -15.77 -7.11 -4.96
CA MET A 149 -15.07 -8.14 -4.18
C MET A 149 -15.24 -7.95 -2.68
N VAL A 150 -15.13 -6.71 -2.20
CA VAL A 150 -15.33 -6.37 -0.78
C VAL A 150 -16.72 -6.78 -0.32
N ASP A 151 -17.75 -6.41 -1.08
CA ASP A 151 -19.14 -6.70 -0.73
C ASP A 151 -19.45 -8.20 -0.83
N GLN A 152 -19.02 -8.86 -1.91
CA GLN A 152 -19.30 -10.27 -2.15
C GLN A 152 -18.65 -11.19 -1.11
N PHE A 153 -17.41 -10.92 -0.74
CA PHE A 153 -16.64 -11.79 0.14
C PHE A 153 -16.53 -11.27 1.58
N GLN A 154 -17.23 -10.18 1.91
CA GLN A 154 -17.22 -9.60 3.27
C GLN A 154 -15.78 -9.35 3.75
N ILE A 155 -15.02 -8.60 2.96
CA ILE A 155 -13.60 -8.30 3.23
C ILE A 155 -13.48 -7.31 4.39
N ASP A 156 -12.63 -7.63 5.36
CA ASP A 156 -12.35 -6.78 6.52
C ASP A 156 -11.22 -5.79 6.27
N LEU A 157 -10.22 -6.20 5.45
CA LEU A 157 -9.03 -5.41 5.16
C LEU A 157 -8.65 -5.53 3.68
N VAL A 158 -8.43 -4.39 3.03
CA VAL A 158 -7.84 -4.32 1.69
C VAL A 158 -6.40 -3.81 1.79
N ILE A 159 -5.47 -4.57 1.21
CA ILE A 159 -4.07 -4.15 1.03
C ILE A 159 -3.84 -3.93 -0.46
N ALA A 160 -3.73 -2.66 -0.87
CA ALA A 160 -3.43 -2.30 -2.25
C ALA A 160 -1.93 -2.09 -2.44
N ILE A 161 -1.37 -2.72 -3.49
CA ILE A 161 0.04 -2.59 -3.89
C ILE A 161 0.06 -1.92 -5.25
N ASP A 162 0.75 -0.78 -5.33
CA ASP A 162 0.80 0.05 -6.53
C ASP A 162 2.19 0.63 -6.76
N ALA A 163 2.45 1.08 -7.98
CA ALA A 163 3.62 1.87 -8.34
C ALA A 163 3.31 3.35 -8.10
N LEU A 164 4.09 4.00 -7.22
CA LEU A 164 3.88 5.40 -6.91
C LEU A 164 4.55 6.32 -7.93
N CYS A 165 3.90 7.45 -8.22
CA CYS A 165 4.48 8.56 -8.94
C CYS A 165 5.18 9.49 -7.95
N ALA A 166 6.48 9.69 -8.12
CA ALA A 166 7.29 10.61 -7.33
C ALA A 166 8.03 11.60 -8.23
N ARG A 167 8.49 12.72 -7.67
CA ARG A 167 9.35 13.66 -8.39
C ARG A 167 10.71 13.01 -8.66
N ASP A 168 11.37 13.40 -9.75
CA ASP A 168 12.62 12.79 -10.24
C ASP A 168 13.72 12.65 -9.19
N TYR A 169 13.84 13.61 -8.26
CA TYR A 169 14.84 13.58 -7.19
C TYR A 169 14.54 12.59 -6.06
N GLN A 170 13.34 12.00 -6.03
CA GLN A 170 12.92 11.00 -5.05
C GLN A 170 13.05 9.56 -5.61
N THR A 171 13.22 9.42 -6.92
CA THR A 171 13.47 8.12 -7.54
C THR A 171 14.92 7.74 -7.35
N GLY A 172 15.19 6.63 -6.65
CA GLY A 172 16.54 6.16 -6.31
C GLY A 172 17.26 5.51 -7.50
N PHE A 173 17.63 6.32 -8.51
CA PHE A 173 18.53 5.95 -9.61
C PHE A 173 19.87 6.64 -9.47
#